data_d9e700e9bf265609a6a975465b740d82
#
_entry.id   d9e700e9bf265609a6a975465b740d82
#
_cell.length_a   1.000
_cell.length_b   1.000
_cell.length_c   1.000
_cell.angle_alpha   90.00
_cell.angle_beta   90.00
_cell.angle_gamma   90.00
#
_symmetry.space_group_name_H-M   'P 1'
#
loop_
_entity.id
_entity.type
_entity.pdbx_description
1 polymer ?
#
loop_
_entity_poly.entity_id
_entity_poly.type
_entity_poly.pdbx_seq_one_letter_code
_entity_poly.pdbx_strand_id
1 'polypeptide(L)'
;MNIQTNIATILFIIIPSLVGFSQEKPTSSWNLKDCIDYARKNNIQVQSAKVTQQNAYIDLLQAKAQLFPSLTFNSSQNWGHQKTEQSDGKFKSQSAYTGNYTLNGGLTIYNGSKLTRTIRQQQITNIAQEYQVNIAENDIEIAVTEAYLQILYANESLKTNQQTLETSAAQLARSKELLAAGSIAPSDYAQIEAQYSNDQYNVTMAENTLTLNKLQLKQLLELD
;
A
#
# COMPACT_ATOMS: atom_id res chain seq x y z
N MET A 1 -5.74 -27.14 -59.34
CA MET A 1 -6.49 -27.61 -58.16
C MET A 1 -6.09 -26.76 -56.99
N ASN A 2 -6.87 -25.69 -56.78
CA ASN A 2 -6.54 -24.63 -55.80
C ASN A 2 -6.99 -25.05 -54.40
N ILE A 3 -6.06 -25.24 -53.49
CA ILE A 3 -6.37 -25.39 -52.08
C ILE A 3 -6.08 -24.02 -51.43
N GLN A 4 -7.11 -23.23 -51.29
CA GLN A 4 -7.14 -22.04 -50.45
C GLN A 4 -7.27 -22.50 -48.99
N THR A 5 -6.21 -22.45 -48.24
CA THR A 5 -6.23 -22.62 -46.79
C THR A 5 -6.74 -21.34 -46.13
N ASN A 6 -7.97 -21.35 -45.67
CA ASN A 6 -8.54 -20.33 -44.79
C ASN A 6 -7.83 -20.35 -43.43
N ILE A 7 -6.94 -19.41 -43.19
CA ILE A 7 -6.45 -19.10 -41.85
C ILE A 7 -7.50 -18.21 -41.20
N ALA A 8 -8.39 -18.84 -40.41
CA ALA A 8 -9.31 -18.11 -39.54
C ALA A 8 -8.51 -17.44 -38.44
N THR A 9 -8.28 -16.15 -38.59
CA THR A 9 -7.72 -15.29 -37.54
C THR A 9 -8.77 -15.11 -36.46
N ILE A 10 -8.66 -15.88 -35.37
CA ILE A 10 -9.47 -15.67 -34.17
C ILE A 10 -8.95 -14.43 -33.46
N LEU A 11 -9.55 -13.29 -33.77
CA LEU A 11 -9.35 -12.04 -33.06
C LEU A 11 -10.04 -12.14 -31.70
N PHE A 12 -9.27 -12.46 -30.66
CA PHE A 12 -9.78 -12.47 -29.29
C PHE A 12 -9.90 -11.01 -28.81
N ILE A 13 -11.10 -10.46 -28.92
CA ILE A 13 -11.41 -9.12 -28.38
C ILE A 13 -11.49 -9.26 -26.86
N ILE A 14 -10.40 -8.93 -26.17
CA ILE A 14 -10.38 -8.72 -24.72
C ILE A 14 -11.07 -7.40 -24.46
N ILE A 15 -12.36 -7.45 -24.09
CA ILE A 15 -13.08 -6.32 -23.53
C ILE A 15 -12.58 -6.18 -22.08
N PRO A 16 -11.85 -5.09 -21.71
CA PRO A 16 -11.57 -4.86 -20.32
C PRO A 16 -12.90 -4.47 -19.66
N SER A 17 -13.48 -5.39 -18.89
CA SER A 17 -14.54 -5.04 -17.96
C SER A 17 -13.94 -4.05 -16.94
N LEU A 18 -14.22 -2.77 -17.13
CA LEU A 18 -14.08 -1.74 -16.13
C LEU A 18 -15.04 -2.11 -14.98
N VAL A 19 -14.56 -2.95 -14.07
CA VAL A 19 -15.16 -3.09 -12.76
C VAL A 19 -14.90 -1.76 -12.07
N GLY A 20 -15.86 -0.85 -12.14
CA GLY A 20 -15.87 0.34 -11.33
C GLY A 20 -15.88 -0.11 -9.86
N PHE A 21 -14.74 0.04 -9.18
CA PHE A 21 -14.70 0.03 -7.73
C PHE A 21 -15.57 1.20 -7.27
N SER A 22 -16.82 0.93 -6.94
CA SER A 22 -17.66 1.85 -6.20
C SER A 22 -16.96 2.03 -4.83
N GLN A 23 -16.23 3.11 -4.66
CA GLN A 23 -15.80 3.56 -3.34
C GLN A 23 -17.09 3.88 -2.58
N GLU A 24 -17.45 3.03 -1.64
CA GLU A 24 -18.44 3.36 -0.63
C GLU A 24 -18.01 4.67 0.00
N LYS A 25 -18.81 5.74 -0.24
CA LYS A 25 -18.61 7.03 0.45
C LYS A 25 -18.69 6.75 1.95
N PRO A 26 -17.65 7.07 2.70
CA PRO A 26 -17.66 6.87 4.14
C PRO A 26 -18.83 7.66 4.74
N THR A 27 -19.62 6.99 5.58
CA THR A 27 -20.65 7.62 6.41
C THR A 27 -20.04 8.78 7.19
N SER A 28 -20.77 9.87 7.36
CA SER A 28 -20.29 11.16 7.90
C SER A 28 -19.76 11.13 9.35
N SER A 29 -19.80 9.99 10.02
CA SER A 29 -19.24 9.80 11.37
C SER A 29 -18.54 8.45 11.45
N TRP A 30 -17.23 8.49 11.65
CA TRP A 30 -16.40 7.32 11.84
C TRP A 30 -16.28 6.99 13.34
N ASN A 31 -16.69 5.80 13.74
CA ASN A 31 -16.36 5.29 15.07
C ASN A 31 -15.01 4.52 15.02
N LEU A 32 -14.44 4.24 16.18
CA LEU A 32 -13.15 3.54 16.27
C LEU A 32 -13.18 2.18 15.55
N LYS A 33 -14.26 1.42 15.68
CA LYS A 33 -14.38 0.10 15.06
C LYS A 33 -14.40 0.22 13.54
N ASP A 34 -15.16 1.18 13.00
CA ASP A 34 -15.22 1.41 11.55
C ASP A 34 -13.83 1.80 10.99
N CYS A 35 -13.07 2.62 11.73
CA CYS A 35 -11.70 2.98 11.38
C CYS A 35 -10.79 1.75 11.34
N ILE A 36 -10.85 0.88 12.35
CA ILE A 36 -10.04 -0.34 12.42
C ILE A 36 -10.39 -1.29 11.28
N ASP A 37 -11.68 -1.57 11.08
CA ASP A 37 -12.15 -2.50 10.04
C ASP A 37 -11.77 -1.99 8.63
N TYR A 38 -11.85 -0.69 8.41
CA TYR A 38 -11.46 -0.07 7.16
C TYR A 38 -9.93 -0.14 6.94
N ALA A 39 -9.13 0.18 7.96
CA ALA A 39 -7.67 0.13 7.89
C ALA A 39 -7.17 -1.30 7.63
N ARG A 40 -7.68 -2.31 8.32
CA ARG A 40 -7.34 -3.73 8.10
C ARG A 40 -7.59 -4.19 6.66
N LYS A 41 -8.60 -3.59 6.01
CA LYS A 41 -8.96 -3.93 4.64
C LYS A 41 -8.15 -3.16 3.59
N ASN A 42 -7.82 -1.89 3.85
CA ASN A 42 -7.31 -0.99 2.83
C ASN A 42 -5.86 -0.57 3.05
N ASN A 43 -5.32 -0.67 4.27
CA ASN A 43 -3.97 -0.21 4.56
C ASN A 43 -2.91 -0.96 3.74
N ILE A 44 -1.98 -0.21 3.14
CA ILE A 44 -0.98 -0.75 2.21
C ILE A 44 -0.01 -1.73 2.86
N GLN A 45 0.30 -1.56 4.17
CA GLN A 45 1.19 -2.47 4.88
C GLN A 45 0.55 -3.84 5.07
N VAL A 46 -0.74 -3.87 5.43
CA VAL A 46 -1.52 -5.12 5.54
C VAL A 46 -1.65 -5.80 4.18
N GLN A 47 -1.92 -5.03 3.13
CA GLN A 47 -2.00 -5.57 1.76
C GLN A 47 -0.66 -6.14 1.29
N SER A 48 0.45 -5.46 1.58
CA SER A 48 1.80 -5.93 1.27
C SER A 48 2.13 -7.24 1.99
N ALA A 49 1.76 -7.37 3.26
CA ALA A 49 1.92 -8.61 4.03
C ALA A 49 1.10 -9.76 3.41
N LYS A 50 -0.15 -9.50 2.98
CA LYS A 50 -1.02 -10.47 2.30
C LYS A 50 -0.42 -10.93 0.96
N VAL A 51 0.11 -10.01 0.15
CA VAL A 51 0.79 -10.35 -1.10
C VAL A 51 2.04 -11.21 -0.83
N THR A 52 2.81 -10.89 0.19
CA THR A 52 3.99 -11.67 0.58
C THR A 52 3.60 -13.09 1.00
N GLN A 53 2.54 -13.24 1.76
CA GLN A 53 2.00 -14.56 2.13
C GLN A 53 1.50 -15.34 0.91
N GLN A 54 0.83 -14.68 -0.05
CA GLN A 54 0.42 -15.31 -1.31
C GLN A 54 1.61 -15.80 -2.13
N ASN A 55 2.71 -15.05 -2.18
CA ASN A 55 3.94 -15.48 -2.83
C ASN A 55 4.52 -16.73 -2.16
N ALA A 56 4.58 -16.77 -0.82
CA ALA A 56 5.03 -17.95 -0.09
C ALA A 56 4.13 -19.18 -0.34
N TYR A 57 2.83 -18.97 -0.50
CA TYR A 57 1.92 -20.05 -0.90
C TYR A 57 2.19 -20.55 -2.32
N ILE A 58 2.48 -19.66 -3.27
CA ILE A 58 2.87 -20.02 -4.64
C ILE A 58 4.20 -20.80 -4.65
N ASP A 59 5.18 -20.38 -3.84
CA ASP A 59 6.46 -21.08 -3.69
C ASP A 59 6.25 -22.51 -3.15
N LEU A 60 5.32 -22.68 -2.22
CA LEU A 60 4.92 -24.01 -1.74
C LEU A 60 4.30 -24.84 -2.87
N LEU A 61 3.42 -24.27 -3.69
CA LEU A 61 2.85 -24.97 -4.86
C LEU A 61 3.92 -25.34 -5.87
N GLN A 62 4.86 -24.43 -6.13
CA GLN A 62 6.00 -24.69 -7.02
C GLN A 62 6.89 -25.83 -6.48
N ALA A 63 7.18 -25.83 -5.18
CA ALA A 63 7.94 -26.93 -4.55
C ALA A 63 7.20 -28.27 -4.68
N LYS A 64 5.88 -28.30 -4.52
CA LYS A 64 5.04 -29.50 -4.75
C LYS A 64 5.03 -29.93 -6.22
N ALA A 65 5.02 -28.96 -7.14
CA ALA A 65 5.03 -29.23 -8.58
C ALA A 65 6.31 -29.94 -9.04
N GLN A 66 7.43 -29.78 -8.32
CA GLN A 66 8.67 -30.50 -8.60
C GLN A 66 8.57 -32.05 -8.39
N LEU A 67 7.49 -32.54 -7.79
CA LEU A 67 7.18 -33.98 -7.72
C LEU A 67 6.68 -34.55 -9.03
N PHE A 68 6.21 -33.69 -9.95
CA PHE A 68 5.69 -34.11 -11.25
C PHE A 68 6.77 -34.08 -12.32
N PRO A 69 6.59 -34.82 -13.43
CA PRO A 69 7.49 -34.74 -14.57
C PRO A 69 7.54 -33.32 -15.16
N SER A 70 8.74 -32.84 -15.47
CA SER A 70 8.92 -31.62 -16.25
C SER A 70 8.99 -31.97 -17.74
N LEU A 71 8.36 -31.13 -18.58
CA LEU A 71 8.43 -31.21 -20.01
C LEU A 71 8.85 -29.84 -20.56
N THR A 72 9.98 -29.81 -21.27
CA THR A 72 10.52 -28.56 -21.82
C THR A 72 10.66 -28.71 -23.33
N PHE A 73 10.00 -27.84 -24.07
CA PHE A 73 10.16 -27.69 -25.52
C PHE A 73 11.07 -26.49 -25.81
N ASN A 74 12.14 -26.72 -26.53
CA ASN A 74 13.03 -25.68 -27.00
C ASN A 74 13.01 -25.65 -28.54
N SER A 75 12.86 -24.45 -29.07
CA SER A 75 12.96 -24.19 -30.52
C SER A 75 13.99 -23.09 -30.73
N SER A 76 14.99 -23.36 -31.53
CA SER A 76 15.93 -22.36 -31.98
C SER A 76 15.95 -22.32 -33.49
N GLN A 77 15.87 -21.11 -34.05
CA GLN A 77 15.90 -20.88 -35.47
C GLN A 77 17.04 -19.89 -35.75
N ASN A 78 17.97 -20.33 -36.61
CA ASN A 78 19.11 -19.52 -37.02
C ASN A 78 19.01 -19.21 -38.49
N TRP A 79 19.09 -17.93 -38.81
CA TRP A 79 19.23 -17.46 -40.17
C TRP A 79 20.63 -16.89 -40.34
N GLY A 80 21.46 -17.58 -41.13
CA GLY A 80 22.82 -17.15 -41.48
C GLY A 80 22.87 -16.66 -42.91
N HIS A 81 23.55 -15.55 -43.14
CA HIS A 81 23.95 -15.10 -44.49
C HIS A 81 25.46 -15.02 -44.51
N GLN A 82 26.08 -15.91 -45.29
CA GLN A 82 27.54 -16.01 -45.40
C GLN A 82 27.98 -15.78 -46.83
N LYS A 83 29.02 -14.95 -47.01
CA LYS A 83 29.76 -14.82 -48.26
C LYS A 83 30.98 -15.70 -48.16
N THR A 84 31.05 -16.71 -49.04
CA THR A 84 32.20 -17.62 -49.13
C THR A 84 32.94 -17.34 -50.45
N GLU A 85 34.26 -17.19 -50.36
CA GLU A 85 35.13 -17.06 -51.51
C GLU A 85 35.29 -18.44 -52.12
N GLN A 86 35.03 -18.50 -53.43
CA GLN A 86 35.17 -19.71 -54.23
C GLN A 86 36.59 -19.77 -54.85
N SER A 87 37.09 -20.95 -55.19
CA SER A 87 38.44 -21.16 -55.69
C SER A 87 38.83 -20.35 -56.99
N ASP A 88 37.82 -19.71 -57.60
CA ASP A 88 37.99 -18.80 -58.75
C ASP A 88 38.06 -17.30 -58.37
N GLY A 89 38.19 -17.00 -57.04
CA GLY A 89 38.25 -15.62 -56.51
C GLY A 89 36.94 -14.89 -56.49
N LYS A 90 35.81 -15.56 -56.79
CA LYS A 90 34.46 -14.95 -56.73
C LYS A 90 33.78 -15.23 -55.40
N PHE A 91 33.08 -14.23 -54.87
CA PHE A 91 32.28 -14.38 -53.64
C PHE A 91 30.88 -14.88 -53.99
N LYS A 92 30.50 -16.02 -53.40
CA LYS A 92 29.12 -16.53 -53.47
C LYS A 92 28.41 -16.25 -52.17
N SER A 93 27.28 -15.53 -52.23
CA SER A 93 26.38 -15.33 -51.13
C SER A 93 25.49 -16.57 -50.90
N GLN A 94 25.54 -17.14 -49.74
CA GLN A 94 24.69 -18.27 -49.36
C GLN A 94 23.91 -17.94 -48.10
N SER A 95 22.58 -18.05 -48.15
CA SER A 95 21.72 -17.97 -47.01
C SER A 95 21.41 -19.39 -46.52
N ALA A 96 21.64 -19.63 -45.25
CA ALA A 96 21.30 -20.89 -44.61
C ALA A 96 20.27 -20.65 -43.52
N TYR A 97 19.25 -21.45 -43.49
CA TYR A 97 18.25 -21.51 -42.41
C TYR A 97 18.42 -22.85 -41.70
N THR A 98 18.64 -22.78 -40.38
CA THR A 98 18.75 -23.98 -39.53
C THR A 98 17.76 -23.90 -38.39
N GLY A 99 16.85 -24.85 -38.34
CA GLY A 99 15.90 -25.00 -37.23
C GLY A 99 16.29 -26.19 -36.38
N ASN A 100 16.31 -26.01 -35.07
CA ASN A 100 16.47 -27.09 -34.09
C ASN A 100 15.26 -27.09 -33.12
N TYR A 101 14.62 -28.23 -32.97
CA TYR A 101 13.50 -28.46 -32.11
C TYR A 101 13.83 -29.59 -31.16
N THR A 102 13.80 -29.31 -29.86
CA THR A 102 14.12 -30.31 -28.82
C THR A 102 13.03 -30.40 -27.80
N LEU A 103 12.56 -31.58 -27.53
CA LEU A 103 11.61 -31.90 -26.47
C LEU A 103 12.33 -32.72 -25.41
N ASN A 104 12.45 -32.16 -24.19
CA ASN A 104 13.09 -32.84 -23.06
C ASN A 104 12.07 -33.11 -21.98
N GLY A 105 12.01 -34.33 -21.48
CA GLY A 105 11.22 -34.76 -20.35
C GLY A 105 12.09 -35.27 -19.22
N GLY A 106 11.80 -34.89 -17.97
CA GLY A 106 12.55 -35.32 -16.80
C GLY A 106 11.66 -35.55 -15.58
N LEU A 107 11.94 -36.62 -14.81
CA LEU A 107 11.28 -36.90 -13.54
C LEU A 107 12.35 -37.30 -12.52
N THR A 108 12.37 -36.60 -11.39
CA THR A 108 13.23 -36.96 -10.26
C THR A 108 12.56 -38.04 -9.41
N ILE A 109 13.02 -39.28 -9.51
CA ILE A 109 12.46 -40.39 -8.72
C ILE A 109 12.95 -40.37 -7.28
N TYR A 110 14.24 -40.07 -7.07
CA TYR A 110 14.84 -40.01 -5.74
C TYR A 110 16.03 -39.03 -5.72
N ASN A 111 16.09 -38.17 -4.68
CA ASN A 111 17.18 -37.23 -4.47
C ASN A 111 17.60 -37.12 -2.99
N GLY A 112 17.61 -38.22 -2.26
CA GLY A 112 17.98 -38.22 -0.86
C GLY A 112 17.00 -37.51 0.08
N SER A 113 15.70 -37.53 -0.26
CA SER A 113 14.62 -36.82 0.47
C SER A 113 14.73 -35.29 0.45
N LYS A 114 15.62 -34.69 -0.37
CA LYS A 114 15.78 -33.25 -0.46
C LYS A 114 14.46 -32.58 -0.85
N LEU A 115 13.76 -33.12 -1.86
CA LEU A 115 12.51 -32.59 -2.37
C LEU A 115 11.42 -32.51 -1.30
N THR A 116 11.23 -33.62 -0.53
CA THR A 116 10.26 -33.68 0.56
C THR A 116 10.59 -32.68 1.69
N ARG A 117 11.87 -32.52 2.00
CA ARG A 117 12.32 -31.53 3.00
C ARG A 117 12.11 -30.11 2.54
N THR A 118 12.37 -29.83 1.25
CA THR A 118 12.08 -28.50 0.64
C THR A 118 10.60 -28.18 0.70
N ILE A 119 9.72 -29.12 0.37
CA ILE A 119 8.26 -28.92 0.48
C ILE A 119 7.86 -28.60 1.92
N ARG A 120 8.41 -29.35 2.90
CA ARG A 120 8.12 -29.08 4.32
C ARG A 120 8.65 -27.72 4.77
N GLN A 121 9.83 -27.33 4.29
CA GLN A 121 10.39 -25.99 4.55
C GLN A 121 9.44 -24.89 4.02
N GLN A 122 9.01 -24.98 2.75
CA GLN A 122 8.08 -24.00 2.16
C GLN A 122 6.72 -23.98 2.87
N GLN A 123 6.26 -25.14 3.34
CA GLN A 123 5.04 -25.20 4.15
C GLN A 123 5.16 -24.42 5.46
N ILE A 124 6.29 -24.58 6.18
CA ILE A 124 6.54 -23.83 7.41
C ILE A 124 6.72 -22.34 7.11
N THR A 125 7.40 -21.98 6.02
CA THR A 125 7.55 -20.60 5.57
C THR A 125 6.20 -19.95 5.28
N ASN A 126 5.29 -20.65 4.58
CA ASN A 126 3.94 -20.16 4.33
C ASN A 126 3.16 -19.88 5.63
N ILE A 127 3.24 -20.81 6.62
CA ILE A 127 2.62 -20.60 7.93
C ILE A 127 3.25 -19.39 8.65
N ALA A 128 4.57 -19.22 8.58
CA ALA A 128 5.23 -18.06 9.17
C ALA A 128 4.75 -16.75 8.53
N GLN A 129 4.55 -16.71 7.21
CA GLN A 129 4.00 -15.52 6.53
C GLN A 129 2.54 -15.26 6.88
N GLU A 130 1.73 -16.28 7.17
CA GLU A 130 0.37 -16.10 7.68
C GLU A 130 0.37 -15.38 9.05
N TYR A 131 1.30 -15.74 9.95
CA TYR A 131 1.47 -15.01 11.20
C TYR A 131 1.98 -13.58 11.00
N GLN A 132 2.80 -13.32 9.97
CA GLN A 132 3.23 -11.96 9.64
C GLN A 132 2.04 -11.07 9.18
N VAL A 133 1.07 -11.63 8.48
CA VAL A 133 -0.18 -10.91 8.16
C VAL A 133 -0.93 -10.54 9.44
N ASN A 134 -1.07 -11.47 10.39
CA ASN A 134 -1.74 -11.20 11.66
C ASN A 134 -1.00 -10.13 12.48
N ILE A 135 0.35 -10.12 12.46
CA ILE A 135 1.15 -9.07 13.10
C ILE A 135 0.85 -7.72 12.45
N ALA A 136 0.91 -7.62 11.11
CA ALA A 136 0.62 -6.38 10.41
C ALA A 136 -0.82 -5.87 10.66
N GLU A 137 -1.80 -6.78 10.77
CA GLU A 137 -3.18 -6.41 11.14
C GLU A 137 -3.29 -5.88 12.57
N ASN A 138 -2.57 -6.47 13.53
CA ASN A 138 -2.54 -5.99 14.90
C ASN A 138 -1.79 -4.66 15.04
N ASP A 139 -0.69 -4.48 14.33
CA ASP A 139 0.09 -3.23 14.37
C ASP A 139 -0.75 -2.06 13.83
N ILE A 140 -1.50 -2.25 12.74
CA ILE A 140 -2.36 -1.20 12.22
C ILE A 140 -3.55 -0.92 13.14
N GLU A 141 -4.11 -1.94 13.81
CA GLU A 141 -5.16 -1.76 14.80
C GLU A 141 -4.69 -0.89 15.98
N ILE A 142 -3.48 -1.13 16.48
CA ILE A 142 -2.86 -0.33 17.54
C ILE A 142 -2.64 1.10 17.04
N ALA A 143 -2.03 1.28 15.88
CA ALA A 143 -1.74 2.61 15.32
C ALA A 143 -3.01 3.43 15.08
N VAL A 144 -4.07 2.83 14.56
CA VAL A 144 -5.37 3.49 14.35
C VAL A 144 -6.01 3.85 15.68
N THR A 145 -5.94 2.96 16.69
CA THR A 145 -6.48 3.22 18.01
C THR A 145 -5.77 4.40 18.67
N GLU A 146 -4.44 4.44 18.62
CA GLU A 146 -3.64 5.54 19.14
C GLU A 146 -3.98 6.88 18.45
N ALA A 147 -4.03 6.89 17.12
CA ALA A 147 -4.38 8.09 16.36
C ALA A 147 -5.80 8.59 16.66
N TYR A 148 -6.75 7.67 16.82
CA TYR A 148 -8.12 8.01 17.19
C TYR A 148 -8.22 8.62 18.59
N LEU A 149 -7.50 8.05 19.56
CA LEU A 149 -7.45 8.59 20.93
C LEU A 149 -6.78 9.96 20.97
N GLN A 150 -5.73 10.18 20.16
CA GLN A 150 -5.09 11.50 20.02
C GLN A 150 -6.06 12.56 19.48
N ILE A 151 -6.93 12.20 18.53
CA ILE A 151 -7.98 13.11 18.04
C ILE A 151 -8.97 13.46 19.15
N LEU A 152 -9.43 12.48 19.94
CA LEU A 152 -10.32 12.74 21.04
C LEU A 152 -9.69 13.67 22.08
N TYR A 153 -8.43 13.40 22.46
CA TYR A 153 -7.69 14.25 23.38
C TYR A 153 -7.52 15.67 22.85
N ALA A 154 -7.10 15.82 21.57
CA ALA A 154 -6.92 17.14 20.96
C ALA A 154 -8.24 17.92 20.88
N ASN A 155 -9.36 17.23 20.63
CA ASN A 155 -10.68 17.86 20.59
C ASN A 155 -11.10 18.39 21.96
N GLU A 156 -10.90 17.62 23.02
CA GLU A 156 -11.21 18.09 24.39
C GLU A 156 -10.24 19.20 24.85
N SER A 157 -8.96 19.12 24.44
CA SER A 157 -7.99 20.19 24.69
C SER A 157 -8.39 21.49 23.98
N LEU A 158 -8.84 21.42 22.73
CA LEU A 158 -9.33 22.57 21.98
C LEU A 158 -10.54 23.20 22.70
N LYS A 159 -11.51 22.40 23.12
CA LYS A 159 -12.68 22.87 23.85
C LYS A 159 -12.31 23.57 25.17
N THR A 160 -11.36 23.01 25.91
CA THR A 160 -10.87 23.63 27.14
C THR A 160 -10.19 24.98 26.87
N ASN A 161 -9.33 25.06 25.85
CA ASN A 161 -8.68 26.30 25.47
C ASN A 161 -9.68 27.36 24.99
N GLN A 162 -10.73 26.96 24.26
CA GLN A 162 -11.82 27.87 23.86
C GLN A 162 -12.57 28.45 25.07
N GLN A 163 -12.87 27.63 26.08
CA GLN A 163 -13.50 28.09 27.31
C GLN A 163 -12.60 29.06 28.10
N THR A 164 -11.29 28.79 28.14
CA THR A 164 -10.31 29.67 28.77
C THR A 164 -10.24 31.00 28.03
N LEU A 165 -10.22 31.00 26.70
CA LEU A 165 -10.23 32.19 25.86
C LEU A 165 -11.51 33.03 26.07
N GLU A 166 -12.68 32.39 26.19
CA GLU A 166 -13.93 33.07 26.47
C GLU A 166 -13.87 33.79 27.84
N THR A 167 -13.29 33.13 28.86
CA THR A 167 -13.12 33.70 30.18
C THR A 167 -12.15 34.89 30.14
N SER A 168 -11.01 34.78 29.50
CA SER A 168 -10.04 35.88 29.39
C SER A 168 -10.56 37.04 28.54
N ALA A 169 -11.38 36.77 27.52
CA ALA A 169 -12.06 37.79 26.73
C ALA A 169 -13.05 38.62 27.63
N ALA A 170 -13.82 37.95 28.49
CA ALA A 170 -14.71 38.63 29.43
C ALA A 170 -13.92 39.46 30.46
N GLN A 171 -12.78 38.94 30.95
CA GLN A 171 -11.89 39.69 31.87
C GLN A 171 -11.29 40.91 31.17
N LEU A 172 -10.83 40.79 29.89
CA LEU A 172 -10.29 41.90 29.11
C LEU A 172 -11.38 42.99 28.91
N ALA A 173 -12.61 42.61 28.56
CA ALA A 173 -13.71 43.55 28.40
C ALA A 173 -13.95 44.33 29.69
N ARG A 174 -14.04 43.63 30.83
CA ARG A 174 -14.23 44.25 32.17
C ARG A 174 -13.06 45.15 32.54
N SER A 175 -11.80 44.74 32.30
CA SER A 175 -10.60 45.53 32.62
C SER A 175 -10.55 46.81 31.81
N LYS A 176 -11.03 46.77 30.54
CA LYS A 176 -11.14 47.96 29.70
C LYS A 176 -12.09 49.02 30.27
N GLU A 177 -13.23 48.60 30.81
CA GLU A 177 -14.17 49.50 31.50
C GLU A 177 -13.56 50.07 32.81
N LEU A 178 -12.86 49.24 33.59
CA LEU A 178 -12.19 49.66 34.82
C LEU A 178 -11.05 50.64 34.55
N LEU A 179 -10.30 50.45 33.48
CA LEU A 179 -9.24 51.37 33.05
C LEU A 179 -9.85 52.73 32.64
N ALA A 180 -10.94 52.72 31.87
CA ALA A 180 -11.65 53.94 31.49
C ALA A 180 -12.23 54.71 32.70
N ALA A 181 -12.61 53.98 33.76
CA ALA A 181 -13.09 54.55 35.03
C ALA A 181 -11.91 54.99 35.95
N GLY A 182 -10.63 54.77 35.55
CA GLY A 182 -9.46 55.05 36.38
C GLY A 182 -9.27 54.13 37.58
N SER A 183 -9.96 52.96 37.58
CA SER A 183 -9.97 52.04 38.73
C SER A 183 -8.86 50.99 38.71
N ILE A 184 -8.14 50.85 37.62
CA ILE A 184 -6.96 49.97 37.47
C ILE A 184 -5.82 50.71 36.82
N ALA A 185 -4.57 50.24 37.04
CA ALA A 185 -3.38 50.79 36.36
C ALA A 185 -3.29 50.29 34.89
N PRO A 186 -2.74 51.11 33.98
CA PRO A 186 -2.48 50.69 32.58
C PRO A 186 -1.61 49.42 32.50
N SER A 187 -0.71 49.18 33.45
CA SER A 187 0.10 47.94 33.55
C SER A 187 -0.74 46.71 33.76
N ASP A 188 -1.78 46.82 34.62
CA ASP A 188 -2.68 45.67 34.92
C ASP A 188 -3.54 45.35 33.73
N TYR A 189 -4.04 46.36 33.03
CA TYR A 189 -4.73 46.16 31.75
C TYR A 189 -3.85 45.45 30.71
N ALA A 190 -2.62 45.92 30.53
CA ALA A 190 -1.67 45.33 29.57
C ALA A 190 -1.34 43.87 29.90
N GLN A 191 -1.29 43.51 31.19
CA GLN A 191 -1.11 42.12 31.60
C GLN A 191 -2.30 41.24 31.25
N ILE A 192 -3.54 41.71 31.43
CA ILE A 192 -4.77 40.99 31.04
C ILE A 192 -4.85 40.88 29.52
N GLU A 193 -4.49 41.91 28.77
CA GLU A 193 -4.44 41.88 27.29
C GLU A 193 -3.40 40.85 26.78
N ALA A 194 -2.22 40.80 27.42
CA ALA A 194 -1.21 39.80 27.09
C ALA A 194 -1.71 38.34 27.37
N GLN A 195 -2.42 38.17 28.50
CA GLN A 195 -3.02 36.87 28.81
C GLN A 195 -4.06 36.46 27.75
N TYR A 196 -4.97 37.34 27.36
CA TYR A 196 -5.93 37.08 26.31
C TYR A 196 -5.24 36.69 24.98
N SER A 197 -4.18 37.42 24.61
CA SER A 197 -3.40 37.11 23.40
C SER A 197 -2.73 35.74 23.45
N ASN A 198 -2.21 35.35 24.64
CA ASN A 198 -1.66 34.02 24.86
C ASN A 198 -2.74 32.92 24.75
N ASP A 199 -3.93 33.15 25.29
CA ASP A 199 -5.04 32.18 25.21
C ASP A 199 -5.54 32.04 23.77
N GLN A 200 -5.57 33.13 23.00
CA GLN A 200 -5.87 33.11 21.56
C GLN A 200 -4.84 32.27 20.78
N TYR A 201 -3.56 32.43 21.08
CA TYR A 201 -2.49 31.60 20.51
C TYR A 201 -2.67 30.13 20.88
N ASN A 202 -3.03 29.79 22.13
CA ASN A 202 -3.25 28.42 22.58
C ASN A 202 -4.41 27.75 21.85
N VAL A 203 -5.51 28.49 21.58
CA VAL A 203 -6.62 27.98 20.77
C VAL A 203 -6.14 27.66 19.35
N THR A 204 -5.40 28.55 18.70
CA THR A 204 -4.87 28.33 17.35
C THR A 204 -3.94 27.12 17.31
N MET A 205 -3.08 26.93 18.31
CA MET A 205 -2.21 25.77 18.41
C MET A 205 -2.99 24.47 18.61
N ALA A 206 -4.05 24.49 19.42
CA ALA A 206 -4.92 23.32 19.63
C ALA A 206 -5.69 22.95 18.35
N GLU A 207 -6.18 23.92 17.59
CA GLU A 207 -6.82 23.71 16.27
C GLU A 207 -5.88 23.07 15.27
N ASN A 208 -4.65 23.56 15.19
CA ASN A 208 -3.62 22.98 14.33
C ASN A 208 -3.29 21.55 14.75
N THR A 209 -3.14 21.29 16.04
CA THR A 209 -2.88 19.94 16.57
C THR A 209 -4.00 18.97 16.22
N LEU A 210 -5.25 19.39 16.41
CA LEU A 210 -6.41 18.58 16.02
C LEU A 210 -6.43 18.27 14.52
N THR A 211 -6.09 19.25 13.70
CA THR A 211 -6.04 19.09 12.24
C THR A 211 -4.95 18.11 11.83
N LEU A 212 -3.76 18.21 12.44
CA LEU A 212 -2.65 17.28 12.17
C LEU A 212 -2.99 15.85 12.61
N ASN A 213 -3.60 15.66 13.79
CA ASN A 213 -4.01 14.33 14.26
C ASN A 213 -5.07 13.71 13.33
N LYS A 214 -6.03 14.50 12.83
CA LYS A 214 -7.00 14.04 11.83
C LYS A 214 -6.31 13.63 10.53
N LEU A 215 -5.31 14.38 10.07
CA LEU A 215 -4.53 14.03 8.88
C LEU A 215 -3.76 12.73 9.08
N GLN A 216 -3.15 12.54 10.25
CA GLN A 216 -2.45 11.30 10.58
C GLN A 216 -3.39 10.07 10.55
N LEU A 217 -4.59 10.19 11.10
CA LEU A 217 -5.58 9.11 11.01
C LEU A 217 -6.00 8.85 9.56
N LYS A 218 -6.24 9.90 8.74
CA LYS A 218 -6.54 9.74 7.32
C LYS A 218 -5.44 8.98 6.58
N GLN A 219 -4.17 9.28 6.86
CA GLN A 219 -3.04 8.57 6.26
C GLN A 219 -3.02 7.08 6.64
N LEU A 220 -3.29 6.74 7.91
CA LEU A 220 -3.39 5.33 8.34
C LEU A 220 -4.55 4.59 7.67
N LEU A 221 -5.62 5.31 7.34
CA LEU A 221 -6.80 4.79 6.64
C LEU A 221 -6.64 4.81 5.11
N GLU A 222 -5.52 5.35 4.56
CA GLU A 222 -5.32 5.56 3.12
C GLU A 222 -6.47 6.36 2.47
N LEU A 223 -6.96 7.38 3.20
CA LEU A 223 -7.97 8.31 2.70
C LEU A 223 -7.32 9.59 2.17
N ASP A 224 -7.80 10.11 1.03
CA ASP A 224 -7.39 11.38 0.42
C ASP A 224 -7.76 12.63 1.26
#